data_61b1bfc711cf776cc36203395e917b8a
#
_entry.id   61b1bfc711cf776cc36203395e917b8a
#
_cell.length_a   1.000
_cell.length_b   1.000
_cell.length_c   1.000
_cell.angle_alpha   90.00
_cell.angle_beta   90.00
_cell.angle_gamma   90.00
#
_symmetry.space_group_name_H-M   'P 1'
#
loop_
_entity.id
_entity.type
_entity.pdbx_description
1 polymer ?
#
loop_
_entity_poly.entity_id
_entity_poly.type
_entity_poly.pdbx_seq_one_letter_code
_entity_poly.pdbx_strand_id
1 'polypeptide(L)'
;MLTRRRLLTAALAVPAAGAVTLAMPRRAMAAEPEIFSAGGLAIRGTDPVAYFDGNGPVAGSSEHSLMWKGTTWNFASAANRDAFEADPEQYAPIFGGYCAYAASLGYLAPTSPDAWTVYEGKLYLNANLRARELWLEDVPGNIAKGLANWPGILG
;
A
#
# COMPACT_ATOMS: atom_id res chain seq x y z
N MET A 1 80.68 46.92 19.18
CA MET A 1 80.46 45.69 18.39
C MET A 1 79.00 45.23 18.54
N LEU A 2 78.29 45.30 17.44
CA LEU A 2 76.80 45.15 17.44
C LEU A 2 76.40 43.71 17.15
N THR A 3 75.66 43.08 18.03
CA THR A 3 75.06 41.79 17.75
C THR A 3 73.53 41.97 17.56
N ARG A 4 73.06 41.72 16.33
CA ARG A 4 71.63 41.77 15.97
C ARG A 4 70.96 40.51 16.43
N ARG A 5 70.00 40.64 17.37
CA ARG A 5 69.05 39.61 17.71
C ARG A 5 67.95 39.55 16.65
N ARG A 6 67.85 38.40 15.99
CA ARG A 6 66.71 38.08 15.12
C ARG A 6 65.58 37.50 15.97
N LEU A 7 64.48 38.20 15.97
CA LEU A 7 63.24 37.73 16.54
C LEU A 7 62.59 36.76 15.54
N LEU A 8 62.42 35.49 15.93
CA LEU A 8 61.68 34.52 15.20
C LEU A 8 60.23 34.58 15.69
N THR A 9 59.33 35.08 14.87
CA THR A 9 57.89 34.98 15.06
C THR A 9 57.40 33.61 14.64
N ALA A 10 57.02 32.79 15.62
CA ALA A 10 56.37 31.52 15.38
C ALA A 10 54.86 31.78 15.08
N ALA A 11 54.47 31.50 13.83
CA ALA A 11 53.05 31.51 13.47
C ALA A 11 52.42 30.20 13.94
N LEU A 12 51.49 30.30 14.87
CA LEU A 12 50.64 29.19 15.30
C LEU A 12 49.55 28.95 14.22
N ALA A 13 49.71 27.86 13.47
CA ALA A 13 48.70 27.35 12.57
C ALA A 13 47.63 26.64 13.39
N VAL A 14 46.41 27.17 13.42
CA VAL A 14 45.22 26.53 13.98
C VAL A 14 44.71 25.52 12.96
N PRO A 15 44.60 24.20 13.26
CA PRO A 15 43.94 23.28 12.37
C PRO A 15 42.45 23.53 12.40
N ALA A 16 41.85 23.90 11.28
CA ALA A 16 40.40 23.92 11.09
C ALA A 16 39.88 22.49 11.19
N ALA A 17 39.24 22.17 12.29
CA ALA A 17 38.51 20.90 12.42
C ALA A 17 37.30 20.90 11.47
N GLY A 18 37.45 20.29 10.30
CA GLY A 18 36.36 20.04 9.39
C GLY A 18 35.38 19.05 10.04
N ALA A 19 34.19 19.53 10.40
CA ALA A 19 33.11 18.65 10.82
C ALA A 19 32.67 17.80 9.61
N VAL A 20 33.12 16.55 9.58
CA VAL A 20 32.58 15.55 8.64
C VAL A 20 31.19 15.20 9.13
N THR A 21 30.16 15.83 8.57
CA THR A 21 28.79 15.41 8.74
C THR A 21 28.61 14.06 8.01
N LEU A 22 28.65 12.97 8.76
CA LEU A 22 28.25 11.67 8.27
C LEU A 22 26.75 11.76 7.96
N ALA A 23 26.41 11.99 6.69
CA ALA A 23 25.05 11.84 6.21
C ALA A 23 24.68 10.35 6.37
N MET A 24 23.95 10.03 7.42
CA MET A 24 23.34 8.70 7.54
C MET A 24 22.41 8.51 6.35
N PRO A 25 22.55 7.42 5.58
CA PRO A 25 21.60 7.14 4.52
C PRO A 25 20.22 6.99 5.18
N ARG A 26 19.30 7.90 4.82
CA ARG A 26 17.88 7.67 5.11
C ARG A 26 17.54 6.35 4.42
N ARG A 27 17.27 5.30 5.21
CA ARG A 27 16.63 4.11 4.68
C ARG A 27 15.34 4.61 4.01
N ALA A 28 15.29 4.55 2.67
CA ALA A 28 14.05 4.67 1.97
C ALA A 28 13.16 3.56 2.53
N MET A 29 12.03 3.92 3.15
CA MET A 29 11.03 2.93 3.53
C MET A 29 10.59 2.30 2.22
N ALA A 30 10.58 0.95 2.16
CA ALA A 30 10.04 0.26 1.01
C ALA A 30 8.56 0.65 0.87
N ALA A 31 8.11 0.91 -0.37
CA ALA A 31 6.70 1.15 -0.64
C ALA A 31 5.87 -0.06 -0.19
N GLU A 32 4.66 0.19 0.31
CA GLU A 32 3.72 -0.88 0.64
C GLU A 32 3.31 -1.63 -0.64
N PRO A 33 3.05 -2.94 -0.56
CA PRO A 33 2.59 -3.71 -1.71
C PRO A 33 1.31 -3.13 -2.32
N GLU A 34 1.19 -3.14 -3.65
CA GLU A 34 -0.01 -2.67 -4.34
C GLU A 34 -1.27 -3.46 -3.95
N ILE A 35 -1.09 -4.75 -3.62
CA ILE A 35 -2.19 -5.64 -3.21
C ILE A 35 -2.11 -5.90 -1.72
N PHE A 36 -3.19 -5.62 -1.00
CA PHE A 36 -3.35 -6.02 0.39
C PHE A 36 -3.36 -7.54 0.51
N SER A 37 -2.48 -8.07 1.33
CA SER A 37 -2.43 -9.50 1.63
C SER A 37 -2.31 -9.77 3.13
N ALA A 38 -2.84 -10.91 3.55
CA ALA A 38 -2.68 -11.43 4.89
C ALA A 38 -2.33 -12.92 4.78
N GLY A 39 -1.27 -13.33 5.48
CA GLY A 39 -0.78 -14.71 5.39
C GLY A 39 -0.30 -15.08 3.97
N GLY A 40 0.14 -14.11 3.16
CA GLY A 40 0.57 -14.32 1.78
C GLY A 40 -0.56 -14.44 0.75
N LEU A 41 -1.81 -14.26 1.17
CA LEU A 41 -2.99 -14.36 0.31
C LEU A 41 -3.64 -12.99 0.13
N ALA A 42 -3.97 -12.62 -1.11
CA ALA A 42 -4.73 -11.42 -1.42
C ALA A 42 -6.09 -11.46 -0.70
N ILE A 43 -6.50 -10.31 -0.17
CA ILE A 43 -7.78 -10.15 0.53
C ILE A 43 -8.17 -11.31 1.46
N ARG A 44 -7.19 -11.81 2.23
CA ARG A 44 -7.33 -12.90 3.20
C ARG A 44 -7.78 -14.24 2.59
N GLY A 45 -7.48 -14.48 1.31
CA GLY A 45 -7.85 -15.70 0.61
C GLY A 45 -9.32 -15.81 0.21
N THR A 46 -10.08 -14.70 0.24
CA THR A 46 -11.46 -14.65 -0.26
C THR A 46 -11.44 -14.60 -1.80
N ASP A 47 -12.45 -15.20 -2.43
CA ASP A 47 -12.64 -15.18 -3.88
C ASP A 47 -13.17 -13.81 -4.33
N PRO A 48 -12.41 -13.00 -5.09
CA PRO A 48 -12.85 -11.69 -5.52
C PRO A 48 -14.01 -11.75 -6.53
N VAL A 49 -14.14 -12.82 -7.32
CA VAL A 49 -15.19 -12.97 -8.32
C VAL A 49 -16.55 -13.24 -7.66
N ALA A 50 -16.58 -13.99 -6.57
CA ALA A 50 -17.80 -14.36 -5.89
C ALA A 50 -18.59 -13.18 -5.33
N TYR A 51 -17.95 -12.05 -5.05
CA TYR A 51 -18.64 -10.85 -4.60
C TYR A 51 -19.65 -10.29 -5.62
N PHE A 52 -19.40 -10.51 -6.92
CA PHE A 52 -20.25 -9.99 -7.99
C PHE A 52 -21.55 -10.77 -8.16
N ASP A 53 -21.65 -11.95 -7.55
CA ASP A 53 -22.91 -12.72 -7.48
C ASP A 53 -23.85 -12.18 -6.38
N GLY A 54 -23.40 -11.24 -5.57
CA GLY A 54 -24.18 -10.60 -4.51
C GLY A 54 -24.36 -11.44 -3.24
N ASN A 55 -23.72 -12.60 -3.17
CA ASN A 55 -23.86 -13.54 -2.04
C ASN A 55 -22.88 -13.28 -0.88
N GLY A 56 -22.04 -12.25 -1.01
CA GLY A 56 -21.05 -11.90 0.01
C GLY A 56 -19.73 -12.66 -0.12
N PRO A 57 -18.91 -12.63 0.92
CA PRO A 57 -17.60 -13.25 0.88
C PRO A 57 -17.68 -14.78 0.79
N VAL A 58 -16.92 -15.34 -0.13
CA VAL A 58 -16.74 -16.79 -0.26
C VAL A 58 -15.25 -17.09 -0.12
N ALA A 59 -14.91 -18.06 0.72
CA ALA A 59 -13.53 -18.51 0.86
C ALA A 59 -13.04 -19.14 -0.43
N GLY A 60 -11.86 -18.72 -0.88
CA GLY A 60 -11.17 -19.38 -1.98
C GLY A 60 -10.43 -20.63 -1.50
N SER A 61 -10.01 -21.47 -2.45
CA SER A 61 -9.20 -22.66 -2.23
C SER A 61 -7.84 -22.52 -2.88
N SER A 62 -6.79 -23.08 -2.27
CA SER A 62 -5.47 -23.17 -2.88
C SER A 62 -5.43 -24.07 -4.13
N GLU A 63 -6.43 -24.93 -4.31
CA GLU A 63 -6.59 -25.74 -5.52
C GLU A 63 -6.91 -24.89 -6.77
N HIS A 64 -7.52 -23.74 -6.55
CA HIS A 64 -7.88 -22.76 -7.57
C HIS A 64 -7.20 -21.43 -7.29
N SER A 65 -5.89 -21.36 -7.49
CA SER A 65 -5.11 -20.15 -7.22
C SER A 65 -4.37 -19.66 -8.46
N LEU A 66 -4.01 -18.39 -8.45
CA LEU A 66 -3.08 -17.80 -9.40
C LEU A 66 -2.28 -16.66 -8.74
N MET A 67 -1.14 -16.34 -9.35
CA MET A 67 -0.32 -15.20 -8.97
C MET A 67 -0.68 -13.99 -9.85
N TRP A 68 -1.02 -12.86 -9.21
CA TRP A 68 -1.25 -11.61 -9.92
C TRP A 68 -0.74 -10.42 -9.09
N LYS A 69 -0.03 -9.50 -9.73
CA LYS A 69 0.63 -8.36 -9.08
C LYS A 69 1.44 -8.77 -7.83
N GLY A 70 2.20 -9.87 -7.96
CA GLY A 70 3.09 -10.35 -6.90
C GLY A 70 2.42 -11.01 -5.70
N THR A 71 1.11 -11.24 -5.74
CA THR A 71 0.35 -11.82 -4.64
C THR A 71 -0.45 -13.02 -5.11
N THR A 72 -0.60 -14.03 -4.25
CA THR A 72 -1.42 -15.22 -4.52
C THR A 72 -2.89 -14.92 -4.25
N TRP A 73 -3.74 -15.22 -5.23
CA TRP A 73 -5.20 -15.11 -5.17
C TRP A 73 -5.80 -16.50 -5.15
N ASN A 74 -6.78 -16.72 -4.28
CA ASN A 74 -7.53 -17.98 -4.18
C ASN A 74 -8.97 -17.78 -4.67
N PHE A 75 -9.49 -18.81 -5.35
CA PHE A 75 -10.84 -18.79 -5.91
C PHE A 75 -11.63 -20.00 -5.43
N ALA A 76 -12.94 -19.88 -5.35
CA ALA A 76 -13.84 -20.97 -4.91
C ALA A 76 -13.98 -22.04 -5.98
N SER A 77 -13.69 -21.71 -7.26
CA SER A 77 -13.82 -22.63 -8.40
C SER A 77 -12.80 -22.32 -9.49
N ALA A 78 -12.56 -23.29 -10.35
CA ALA A 78 -11.76 -23.11 -11.56
C ALA A 78 -12.38 -22.04 -12.48
N ALA A 79 -13.71 -22.00 -12.59
CA ALA A 79 -14.41 -21.01 -13.41
C ALA A 79 -14.17 -19.57 -12.91
N ASN A 80 -14.19 -19.33 -11.61
CA ASN A 80 -13.90 -18.01 -11.04
C ASN A 80 -12.44 -17.62 -11.25
N ARG A 81 -11.49 -18.55 -11.07
CA ARG A 81 -10.08 -18.33 -11.39
C ARG A 81 -9.90 -17.92 -12.85
N ASP A 82 -10.50 -18.64 -13.78
CA ASP A 82 -10.39 -18.41 -15.20
C ASP A 82 -11.03 -17.05 -15.60
N ALA A 83 -12.15 -16.69 -14.97
CA ALA A 83 -12.77 -15.39 -15.17
C ALA A 83 -11.86 -14.23 -14.69
N PHE A 84 -11.23 -14.38 -13.53
CA PHE A 84 -10.27 -13.42 -13.02
C PHE A 84 -9.03 -13.32 -13.91
N GLU A 85 -8.49 -14.44 -14.37
CA GLU A 85 -7.32 -14.49 -15.26
C GLU A 85 -7.59 -13.77 -16.58
N ALA A 86 -8.82 -13.88 -17.11
CA ALA A 86 -9.23 -13.22 -18.35
C ALA A 86 -9.35 -11.71 -18.20
N ASP A 87 -9.81 -11.20 -17.05
CA ASP A 87 -9.95 -9.76 -16.78
C ASP A 87 -9.76 -9.45 -15.27
N PRO A 88 -8.51 -9.44 -14.78
CA PRO A 88 -8.24 -9.18 -13.37
C PRO A 88 -8.73 -7.81 -12.89
N GLU A 89 -8.63 -6.78 -13.72
CA GLU A 89 -9.03 -5.41 -13.38
C GLU A 89 -10.55 -5.26 -13.21
N GLN A 90 -11.34 -6.19 -13.77
CA GLN A 90 -12.78 -6.23 -13.55
C GLN A 90 -13.12 -6.68 -12.12
N TYR A 91 -12.39 -7.68 -11.62
CA TYR A 91 -12.75 -8.41 -10.40
C TYR A 91 -11.91 -8.03 -9.18
N ALA A 92 -10.68 -7.56 -9.40
CA ALA A 92 -9.83 -7.15 -8.30
C ALA A 92 -10.45 -5.93 -7.58
N PRO A 93 -10.40 -5.90 -6.24
CA PRO A 93 -10.91 -4.75 -5.50
C PRO A 93 -10.11 -3.49 -5.80
N ILE A 94 -10.79 -2.38 -5.88
CA ILE A 94 -10.19 -1.05 -6.03
C ILE A 94 -9.28 -0.77 -4.81
N PHE A 95 -8.25 0.03 -5.00
CA PHE A 95 -7.20 0.29 -4.00
C PHE A 95 -6.45 -0.96 -3.56
N GLY A 96 -6.28 -1.93 -4.46
CA GLY A 96 -5.54 -3.16 -4.19
C GLY A 96 -6.14 -4.05 -3.10
N GLY A 97 -7.38 -3.80 -2.69
CA GLY A 97 -8.01 -4.49 -1.56
C GLY A 97 -7.73 -3.87 -0.20
N TYR A 98 -7.04 -2.72 -0.13
CA TYR A 98 -6.97 -1.89 1.06
C TYR A 98 -8.31 -1.20 1.32
N CYS A 99 -8.49 -0.70 2.55
CA CYS A 99 -9.72 -0.04 2.98
C CYS A 99 -10.01 1.21 2.12
N ALA A 100 -11.16 1.21 1.44
CA ALA A 100 -11.58 2.31 0.59
C ALA A 100 -11.84 3.60 1.38
N TYR A 101 -12.36 3.49 2.60
CA TYR A 101 -12.54 4.65 3.48
C TYR A 101 -11.20 5.23 3.93
N ALA A 102 -10.25 4.39 4.34
CA ALA A 102 -8.90 4.84 4.68
C ALA A 102 -8.21 5.51 3.50
N ALA A 103 -8.33 4.94 2.28
CA ALA A 103 -7.80 5.53 1.06
C ALA A 103 -8.38 6.92 0.80
N SER A 104 -9.67 7.13 1.05
CA SER A 104 -10.30 8.46 0.94
C SER A 104 -9.74 9.48 1.92
N LEU A 105 -9.21 9.01 3.06
CA LEU A 105 -8.59 9.84 4.08
C LEU A 105 -7.06 9.97 3.92
N GLY A 106 -6.47 9.29 2.93
CA GLY A 106 -5.06 9.41 2.57
C GLY A 106 -4.12 8.43 3.29
N TYR A 107 -4.62 7.30 3.78
CA TYR A 107 -3.78 6.25 4.38
C TYR A 107 -4.24 4.84 4.03
N LEU A 108 -3.43 3.84 4.35
CA LEU A 108 -3.73 2.43 4.13
C LEU A 108 -4.26 1.78 5.41
N ALA A 109 -5.23 0.89 5.27
CA ALA A 109 -5.66 0.01 6.33
C ALA A 109 -6.01 -1.37 5.77
N PRO A 110 -5.79 -2.44 6.55
CA PRO A 110 -6.22 -3.78 6.19
C PRO A 110 -7.74 -3.87 6.12
N THR A 111 -8.25 -4.85 5.39
CA THR A 111 -9.69 -5.02 5.17
C THR A 111 -10.24 -6.30 5.75
N SER A 112 -11.55 -6.28 6.02
CA SER A 112 -12.34 -7.46 6.38
C SER A 112 -13.19 -7.90 5.17
N PRO A 113 -13.25 -9.21 4.87
CA PRO A 113 -14.08 -9.72 3.79
C PRO A 113 -15.57 -9.35 3.90
N ASP A 114 -16.09 -9.19 5.12
CA ASP A 114 -17.50 -8.87 5.37
C ASP A 114 -17.86 -7.41 5.06
N ALA A 115 -16.87 -6.51 5.05
CA ALA A 115 -17.07 -5.08 4.82
C ALA A 115 -16.93 -4.71 3.33
N TRP A 116 -17.70 -5.36 2.48
CA TRP A 116 -17.65 -5.23 1.04
C TRP A 116 -18.79 -4.41 0.44
N THR A 117 -18.56 -3.84 -0.72
CA THR A 117 -19.57 -3.19 -1.55
C THR A 117 -19.16 -3.34 -3.02
N VAL A 118 -20.11 -3.77 -3.87
CA VAL A 118 -19.98 -3.62 -5.32
C VAL A 118 -20.76 -2.37 -5.72
N TYR A 119 -20.07 -1.41 -6.30
CA TYR A 119 -20.63 -0.15 -6.74
C TYR A 119 -20.20 0.13 -8.19
N GLU A 120 -21.16 0.36 -9.06
CA GLU A 120 -20.93 0.57 -10.50
C GLU A 120 -20.01 -0.50 -11.12
N GLY A 121 -20.22 -1.77 -10.76
CA GLY A 121 -19.48 -2.91 -11.29
C GLY A 121 -18.05 -3.04 -10.78
N LYS A 122 -17.67 -2.35 -9.70
CA LYS A 122 -16.36 -2.45 -9.06
C LYS A 122 -16.48 -2.86 -7.59
N LEU A 123 -15.54 -3.65 -7.12
CA LEU A 123 -15.46 -4.12 -5.75
C LEU A 123 -14.67 -3.15 -4.88
N TYR A 124 -15.23 -2.79 -3.73
CA TYR A 124 -14.59 -2.00 -2.69
C TYR A 124 -14.64 -2.76 -1.37
N LEU A 125 -13.52 -2.79 -0.66
CA LEU A 125 -13.41 -3.39 0.67
C LEU A 125 -13.13 -2.31 1.71
N ASN A 126 -13.59 -2.52 2.93
CA ASN A 126 -13.34 -1.64 4.06
C ASN A 126 -12.79 -2.41 5.25
N ALA A 127 -12.18 -1.71 6.21
CA ALA A 127 -11.53 -2.31 7.36
C ALA A 127 -12.49 -3.10 8.25
N ASN A 128 -13.72 -2.60 8.37
CA ASN A 128 -14.81 -3.19 9.17
C ASN A 128 -16.15 -2.60 8.73
N LEU A 129 -17.23 -3.08 9.31
CA LEU A 129 -18.58 -2.60 8.99
C LEU A 129 -18.77 -1.12 9.31
N ARG A 130 -18.14 -0.60 10.37
CA ARG A 130 -18.22 0.84 10.70
C ARG A 130 -17.53 1.71 9.65
N ALA A 131 -16.35 1.33 9.18
CA ALA A 131 -15.67 2.03 8.09
C ALA A 131 -16.50 1.98 6.80
N ARG A 132 -17.15 0.85 6.52
CA ARG A 132 -18.06 0.71 5.39
C ARG A 132 -19.26 1.65 5.51
N GLU A 133 -19.91 1.75 6.67
CA GLU A 133 -21.01 2.70 6.92
C GLU A 133 -20.59 4.14 6.60
N LEU A 134 -19.46 4.58 7.15
CA LEU A 134 -18.91 5.91 6.91
C LEU A 134 -18.57 6.15 5.42
N TRP A 135 -18.04 5.14 4.74
CA TRP A 135 -17.76 5.21 3.32
C TRP A 135 -19.06 5.33 2.48
N LEU A 136 -20.13 4.64 2.90
CA LEU A 136 -21.44 4.67 2.23
C LEU A 136 -22.18 6.00 2.38
N GLU A 137 -21.80 6.89 3.31
CA GLU A 137 -22.41 8.22 3.47
C GLU A 137 -22.20 9.11 2.24
N ASP A 138 -21.07 8.93 1.52
CA ASP A 138 -20.77 9.67 0.27
C ASP A 138 -19.88 8.81 -0.64
N VAL A 139 -20.46 7.79 -1.27
CA VAL A 139 -19.71 6.84 -2.13
C VAL A 139 -18.95 7.54 -3.26
N PRO A 140 -19.57 8.38 -4.10
CA PRO A 140 -18.84 9.04 -5.18
C PRO A 140 -17.72 9.96 -4.68
N GLY A 141 -17.96 10.72 -3.61
CA GLY A 141 -16.97 11.61 -3.01
C GLY A 141 -15.80 10.86 -2.40
N ASN A 142 -16.07 9.75 -1.68
CA ASN A 142 -15.03 8.91 -1.11
C ASN A 142 -14.21 8.18 -2.18
N ILE A 143 -14.83 7.73 -3.27
CA ILE A 143 -14.10 7.16 -4.41
C ILE A 143 -13.18 8.22 -5.03
N ALA A 144 -13.68 9.42 -5.30
CA ALA A 144 -12.89 10.49 -5.89
C ALA A 144 -11.66 10.87 -5.04
N LYS A 145 -11.85 10.99 -3.71
CA LYS A 145 -10.76 11.25 -2.77
C LYS A 145 -9.75 10.09 -2.74
N GLY A 146 -10.24 8.85 -2.69
CA GLY A 146 -9.39 7.66 -2.71
C GLY A 146 -8.53 7.59 -3.97
N LEU A 147 -9.12 7.83 -5.14
CA LEU A 147 -8.40 7.85 -6.43
C LEU A 147 -7.36 8.99 -6.49
N ALA A 148 -7.65 10.15 -5.90
CA ALA A 148 -6.68 11.24 -5.82
C ALA A 148 -5.47 10.91 -4.95
N ASN A 149 -5.65 10.08 -3.92
CA ASN A 149 -4.59 9.63 -3.01
C ASN A 149 -3.83 8.40 -3.55
N TRP A 150 -4.49 7.58 -4.38
CA TRP A 150 -3.92 6.35 -4.91
C TRP A 150 -3.10 6.60 -6.20
N PRO A 151 -1.97 5.95 -6.44
CA PRO A 151 -1.26 5.02 -5.54
C PRO A 151 -0.28 5.70 -4.57
N GLY A 152 -0.27 7.02 -4.47
CA GLY A 152 0.69 7.80 -3.68
C GLY A 152 0.76 7.40 -2.20
N ILE A 153 -0.34 6.86 -1.64
CA ILE A 153 -0.38 6.38 -0.25
C ILE A 153 0.38 5.07 -0.01
N LEU A 154 0.88 4.43 -1.07
CA LEU A 154 1.76 3.26 -0.95
C LEU A 154 3.20 3.61 -0.53
N GLY A 155 3.58 4.87 -0.63
CA GLY A 155 4.94 5.35 -0.25
C GLY A 155 5.85 5.66 -1.41
#